data_a33149d28ccbab110ddf1fb31742be30
#
_entry.id   a33149d28ccbab110ddf1fb31742be30
#
_cell.length_a   1.000
_cell.length_b   1.000
_cell.length_c   1.000
_cell.angle_alpha   90.00
_cell.angle_beta   90.00
_cell.angle_gamma   90.00
#
_symmetry.space_group_name_H-M   'P 1'
#
loop_
_entity.id
_entity.type
_entity.pdbx_description
1 polymer ?
#
loop_
_entity_poly.entity_id
_entity_poly.type
_entity_poly.pdbx_seq_one_letter_code
_entity_poly.pdbx_strand_id
1 'polypeptide(L)'
;MTEIQIEPNSFEMVFFDAEKIVNLASEVAQILGLGNEQIKLRIDETSSMGRSKVESYEPIILAVDGGAFENTQRPRYLGETRTSETIARLLMRIIDRRSPEFANAPEDDDLDLPLRVAWDTYTAGRLNHLGLSTQM
;
A
#
# COMPACT_ATOMS: atom_id res chain seq x y z
N MET A 1 5.00 0.17 18.47
CA MET A 1 4.00 -0.77 17.94
C MET A 1 3.14 -0.09 16.89
N THR A 2 3.03 -0.68 15.72
CA THR A 2 2.22 -0.10 14.65
C THR A 2 0.73 -0.21 14.99
N GLU A 3 0.00 0.88 14.85
CA GLU A 3 -1.43 0.88 15.03
C GLU A 3 -2.10 0.99 13.66
N ILE A 4 -2.77 -0.07 13.25
CA ILE A 4 -3.44 -0.14 11.96
C ILE A 4 -4.95 -0.04 12.18
N GLN A 5 -5.58 0.97 11.58
CA GLN A 5 -7.02 1.10 11.53
C GLN A 5 -7.48 0.73 10.13
N ILE A 6 -8.47 -0.12 10.04
CA ILE A 6 -9.02 -0.56 8.74
C ILE A 6 -10.46 -0.13 8.61
N GLU A 7 -10.83 0.31 7.41
CA GLU A 7 -12.18 0.75 7.09
C GLU A 7 -12.55 0.21 5.70
N PRO A 8 -13.61 -0.58 5.59
CA PRO A 8 -14.47 -1.06 6.67
C PRO A 8 -13.79 -2.13 7.52
N ASN A 9 -14.30 -2.39 8.70
CA ASN A 9 -13.75 -3.43 9.58
C ASN A 9 -14.38 -4.81 9.33
N SER A 10 -15.34 -4.88 8.42
CA SER A 10 -15.88 -6.13 7.91
C SER A 10 -16.34 -5.92 6.47
N PHE A 11 -16.28 -6.97 5.66
CA PHE A 11 -16.56 -6.89 4.22
C PHE A 11 -17.81 -7.69 3.88
N GLU A 12 -18.65 -7.12 2.99
CA GLU A 12 -19.88 -7.75 2.54
C GLU A 12 -19.80 -8.22 1.08
N MET A 13 -19.00 -7.51 0.26
CA MET A 13 -18.92 -7.77 -1.19
C MET A 13 -17.72 -8.62 -1.58
N VAL A 14 -16.74 -8.76 -0.68
CA VAL A 14 -15.53 -9.55 -0.89
C VAL A 14 -15.31 -10.47 0.30
N PHE A 15 -14.55 -11.54 0.09
CA PHE A 15 -14.25 -12.54 1.13
C PHE A 15 -12.91 -12.23 1.79
N PHE A 16 -12.73 -10.98 2.20
CA PHE A 16 -11.51 -10.53 2.88
C PHE A 16 -11.69 -10.66 4.39
N ASP A 17 -10.61 -11.04 5.06
CA ASP A 17 -10.52 -11.03 6.51
C ASP A 17 -9.79 -9.76 6.93
N ALA A 18 -10.49 -8.86 7.60
CA ALA A 18 -9.92 -7.58 8.04
C ALA A 18 -8.73 -7.79 8.96
N GLU A 19 -8.79 -8.77 9.87
CA GLU A 19 -7.68 -9.07 10.77
C GLU A 19 -6.44 -9.51 10.01
N LYS A 20 -6.62 -10.30 8.96
CA LYS A 20 -5.50 -10.74 8.11
C LYS A 20 -4.84 -9.55 7.43
N ILE A 21 -5.64 -8.62 6.91
CA ILE A 21 -5.12 -7.41 6.27
C ILE A 21 -4.33 -6.57 7.28
N VAL A 22 -4.86 -6.39 8.48
CA VAL A 22 -4.18 -5.65 9.53
C VAL A 22 -2.83 -6.29 9.87
N ASN A 23 -2.79 -7.62 9.97
CA ASN A 23 -1.56 -8.34 10.27
C ASN A 23 -0.53 -8.17 9.16
N LEU A 24 -0.95 -8.27 7.90
CA LEU A 24 -0.05 -8.07 6.76
C LEU A 24 0.49 -6.63 6.73
N ALA A 25 -0.37 -5.65 6.97
CA ALA A 25 0.05 -4.25 7.00
C ALA A 25 1.03 -3.98 8.14
N SER A 26 0.80 -4.56 9.29
CA SER A 26 1.68 -4.41 10.45
C SER A 26 3.07 -4.99 10.19
N GLU A 27 3.14 -6.19 9.59
CA GLU A 27 4.41 -6.80 9.21
C GLU A 27 5.19 -5.93 8.23
N VAL A 28 4.53 -5.44 7.18
CA VAL A 28 5.16 -4.59 6.19
C VAL A 28 5.67 -3.30 6.83
N ALA A 29 4.85 -2.66 7.67
CA ALA A 29 5.25 -1.43 8.35
C ALA A 29 6.49 -1.64 9.22
N GLN A 30 6.57 -2.76 9.92
CA GLN A 30 7.73 -3.07 10.75
C GLN A 30 8.99 -3.26 9.91
N ILE A 31 8.89 -3.98 8.79
CA ILE A 31 10.03 -4.19 7.89
C ILE A 31 10.54 -2.86 7.35
N LEU A 32 9.65 -1.92 7.06
CA LEU A 32 10.00 -0.63 6.49
C LEU A 32 10.38 0.44 7.53
N GLY A 33 10.40 0.07 8.82
CA GLY A 33 10.79 1.01 9.87
C GLY A 33 9.68 1.95 10.31
N LEU A 34 8.43 1.63 10.00
CA LEU A 34 7.26 2.43 10.38
C LEU A 34 6.47 1.79 11.52
N GLY A 35 7.16 0.98 12.35
CA GLY A 35 6.52 0.19 13.39
C GLY A 35 5.88 0.99 14.53
N ASN A 36 6.12 2.29 14.62
CA ASN A 36 5.52 3.16 15.65
C ASN A 36 4.52 4.15 15.07
N GLU A 37 4.17 4.01 13.80
CA GLU A 37 3.24 4.92 13.13
C GLU A 37 1.80 4.47 13.27
N GLN A 38 0.88 5.43 13.21
CA GLN A 38 -0.54 5.14 13.07
C GLN A 38 -0.89 5.19 11.58
N ILE A 39 -1.50 4.12 11.08
CA ILE A 39 -1.82 3.99 9.67
C ILE A 39 -3.31 3.66 9.54
N LYS A 40 -4.03 4.44 8.74
CA LYS A 40 -5.41 4.16 8.41
C LYS A 40 -5.48 3.61 7.00
N LEU A 41 -6.13 2.45 6.86
CA LEU A 41 -6.28 1.78 5.57
C LEU A 41 -7.76 1.79 5.19
N ARG A 42 -8.07 2.48 4.09
CA ARG A 42 -9.44 2.60 3.57
C ARG A 42 -9.55 1.78 2.31
N ILE A 43 -10.46 0.80 2.32
CA ILE A 43 -10.64 -0.14 1.22
C ILE A 43 -12.03 0.04 0.64
N ASP A 44 -12.10 0.28 -0.67
CA ASP A 44 -13.36 0.35 -1.39
C ASP A 44 -13.67 -1.03 -1.96
N GLU A 45 -14.49 -1.81 -1.23
CA GLU A 45 -14.85 -3.15 -1.65
C GLU A 45 -15.82 -3.19 -2.84
N THR A 46 -16.39 -2.04 -3.20
CA THR A 46 -17.27 -1.95 -4.35
C THR A 46 -16.53 -1.88 -5.67
N SER A 47 -15.22 -1.60 -5.63
CA SER A 47 -14.39 -1.46 -6.82
C SER A 47 -13.52 -2.70 -7.03
N SER A 48 -13.65 -3.31 -8.23
CA SER A 48 -12.78 -4.42 -8.64
C SER A 48 -11.51 -3.94 -9.33
N MET A 49 -11.31 -2.63 -9.43
CA MET A 49 -10.10 -2.06 -10.03
C MET A 49 -8.91 -2.20 -9.09
N GLY A 50 -7.71 -2.11 -9.65
CA GLY A 50 -6.48 -2.29 -8.87
C GLY A 50 -5.83 -0.98 -8.43
N ARG A 51 -6.59 0.08 -8.20
CA ARG A 51 -6.04 1.39 -7.87
C ARG A 51 -5.72 1.50 -6.39
N SER A 52 -4.65 2.23 -6.10
CA SER A 52 -4.25 2.53 -4.73
C SER A 52 -3.50 3.86 -4.72
N LYS A 53 -3.60 4.58 -3.60
CA LYS A 53 -2.90 5.85 -3.45
C LYS A 53 -2.69 6.19 -1.98
N VAL A 54 -1.71 7.05 -1.71
CA VAL A 54 -1.56 7.68 -0.40
C VAL A 54 -2.52 8.86 -0.37
N GLU A 55 -3.56 8.78 0.46
CA GLU A 55 -4.55 9.84 0.59
C GLU A 55 -4.04 10.96 1.49
N SER A 56 -3.26 10.61 2.50
CA SER A 56 -2.66 11.57 3.41
C SER A 56 -1.31 11.03 3.91
N TYR A 57 -0.34 11.91 4.05
CA TYR A 57 0.99 11.55 4.55
C TYR A 57 1.11 11.75 6.05
N GLU A 58 0.32 12.64 6.62
CA GLU A 58 0.35 12.90 8.06
C GLU A 58 -1.01 13.49 8.50
N PRO A 59 -1.87 12.69 9.16
CA PRO A 59 -1.69 11.27 9.47
C PRO A 59 -1.63 10.40 8.21
N ILE A 60 -1.06 9.21 8.33
CA ILE A 60 -0.95 8.29 7.19
C ILE A 60 -2.31 7.67 6.90
N ILE A 61 -2.84 7.94 5.71
CA ILE A 61 -4.09 7.35 5.23
C ILE A 61 -3.84 6.79 3.84
N LEU A 62 -4.10 5.50 3.68
CA LEU A 62 -3.96 4.80 2.41
C LEU A 62 -5.33 4.46 1.87
N ALA A 63 -5.58 4.77 0.60
CA ALA A 63 -6.84 4.45 -0.07
C ALA A 63 -6.59 3.40 -1.14
N VAL A 64 -7.34 2.29 -1.08
CA VAL A 64 -7.12 1.13 -1.93
C VAL A 64 -8.46 0.63 -2.45
N ASP A 65 -8.55 0.37 -3.76
CA ASP A 65 -9.69 -0.36 -4.32
C ASP A 65 -9.55 -1.85 -3.97
N GLY A 66 -10.65 -2.52 -3.68
CA GLY A 66 -10.64 -3.93 -3.32
C GLY A 66 -9.92 -4.80 -4.33
N GLY A 67 -10.02 -4.47 -5.61
CA GLY A 67 -9.33 -5.20 -6.67
C GLY A 67 -7.82 -5.25 -6.54
N ALA A 68 -7.21 -4.28 -5.85
CA ALA A 68 -5.76 -4.29 -5.62
C ALA A 68 -5.33 -5.38 -4.63
N PHE A 69 -6.26 -5.86 -3.82
CA PHE A 69 -6.00 -6.89 -2.82
C PHE A 69 -6.52 -8.27 -3.23
N GLU A 70 -7.26 -8.36 -4.33
CA GLU A 70 -7.84 -9.64 -4.76
C GLU A 70 -6.78 -10.60 -5.29
N ASN A 71 -7.00 -11.88 -4.98
CA ASN A 71 -6.24 -12.97 -5.57
C ASN A 71 -6.55 -13.03 -7.07
N THR A 72 -5.52 -13.05 -7.92
CA THR A 72 -5.70 -13.03 -9.37
C THR A 72 -6.37 -14.30 -9.92
N GLN A 73 -6.31 -15.41 -9.17
CA GLN A 73 -6.91 -16.68 -9.58
C GLN A 73 -8.23 -16.97 -8.88
N ARG A 74 -8.54 -16.26 -7.81
CA ARG A 74 -9.78 -16.41 -7.05
C ARG A 74 -10.37 -15.03 -6.78
N PRO A 75 -11.13 -14.47 -7.73
CA PRO A 75 -11.73 -13.16 -7.54
C PRO A 75 -12.51 -13.05 -6.23
N ARG A 76 -12.46 -11.89 -5.61
CA ARG A 76 -13.09 -11.56 -4.33
C ARG A 76 -12.42 -12.19 -3.11
N TYR A 77 -11.47 -13.11 -3.30
CA TYR A 77 -10.66 -13.63 -2.20
C TYR A 77 -9.38 -12.83 -2.05
N LEU A 78 -8.88 -12.75 -0.83
CA LEU A 78 -7.68 -11.98 -0.53
C LEU A 78 -6.44 -12.62 -1.14
N GLY A 79 -5.65 -11.82 -1.87
CA GLY A 79 -4.33 -12.21 -2.33
C GLY A 79 -3.29 -11.66 -1.36
N GLU A 80 -2.72 -12.50 -0.52
CA GLU A 80 -1.82 -12.04 0.54
C GLU A 80 -0.58 -11.34 -0.01
N THR A 81 0.02 -11.91 -1.05
CA THR A 81 1.20 -11.31 -1.68
C THR A 81 0.88 -9.95 -2.29
N ARG A 82 -0.22 -9.86 -3.04
CA ARG A 82 -0.65 -8.59 -3.64
C ARG A 82 -0.97 -7.54 -2.60
N THR A 83 -1.60 -7.95 -1.51
CA THR A 83 -1.93 -7.06 -0.40
C THR A 83 -0.66 -6.47 0.20
N SER A 84 0.32 -7.33 0.52
CA SER A 84 1.59 -6.89 1.10
C SER A 84 2.36 -5.98 0.14
N GLU A 85 2.42 -6.34 -1.15
CA GLU A 85 3.12 -5.53 -2.15
C GLU A 85 2.47 -4.15 -2.32
N THR A 86 1.14 -4.10 -2.36
CA THR A 86 0.42 -2.84 -2.52
C THR A 86 0.67 -1.92 -1.34
N ILE A 87 0.54 -2.44 -0.12
CA ILE A 87 0.79 -1.67 1.10
C ILE A 87 2.25 -1.22 1.15
N ALA A 88 3.18 -2.10 0.80
CA ALA A 88 4.61 -1.79 0.83
C ALA A 88 4.95 -0.65 -0.13
N ARG A 89 4.38 -0.65 -1.35
CA ARG A 89 4.61 0.43 -2.31
C ARG A 89 4.11 1.78 -1.78
N LEU A 90 2.92 1.77 -1.17
CA LEU A 90 2.34 3.01 -0.62
C LEU A 90 3.16 3.53 0.55
N LEU A 91 3.56 2.66 1.46
CA LEU A 91 4.37 3.05 2.61
C LEU A 91 5.76 3.52 2.19
N MET A 92 6.34 2.89 1.17
CA MET A 92 7.64 3.32 0.65
C MET A 92 7.55 4.73 0.06
N ARG A 93 6.43 5.08 -0.58
CA ARG A 93 6.19 6.45 -1.08
C ARG A 93 6.21 7.45 0.07
N ILE A 94 5.63 7.10 1.20
CA ILE A 94 5.65 7.96 2.38
C ILE A 94 7.07 8.15 2.89
N ILE A 95 7.84 7.07 2.96
CA ILE A 95 9.24 7.14 3.37
C ILE A 95 10.02 8.06 2.44
N ASP A 96 9.84 7.92 1.13
CA ASP A 96 10.51 8.76 0.14
C ASP A 96 10.13 10.21 0.31
N ARG A 97 8.85 10.52 0.51
CA ARG A 97 8.38 11.90 0.70
C ARG A 97 8.96 12.55 1.95
N ARG A 98 9.32 11.76 2.94
CA ARG A 98 9.98 12.23 4.16
C ARG A 98 11.48 12.41 3.99
N SER A 99 12.04 11.86 2.91
CA SER A 99 13.46 11.96 2.63
C SER A 99 13.79 13.33 1.99
N PRO A 100 14.91 13.97 2.34
CA PRO A 100 15.30 15.22 1.69
C PRO A 100 15.44 15.11 0.17
N GLU A 101 15.79 13.94 -0.34
CA GLU A 101 15.95 13.71 -1.79
C GLU A 101 14.63 13.90 -2.55
N PHE A 102 13.50 13.65 -1.90
CA PHE A 102 12.17 13.70 -2.53
C PHE A 102 11.30 14.82 -1.97
N ALA A 103 11.80 15.61 -1.01
CA ALA A 103 10.98 16.61 -0.32
C ALA A 103 10.40 17.66 -1.27
N ASN A 104 11.10 17.97 -2.37
CA ASN A 104 10.68 18.96 -3.36
C ASN A 104 10.07 18.33 -4.60
N ALA A 105 9.81 17.01 -4.59
CA ALA A 105 9.18 16.36 -5.74
C ALA A 105 7.73 16.86 -5.89
N PRO A 106 7.23 16.97 -7.13
CA PRO A 106 5.83 17.35 -7.36
C PRO A 106 4.87 16.38 -6.69
N GLU A 107 3.64 16.84 -6.43
CA GLU A 107 2.57 15.96 -5.94
C GLU A 107 2.35 14.82 -6.94
N ASP A 108 1.81 13.71 -6.47
CA ASP A 108 1.66 12.51 -7.30
C ASP A 108 0.87 12.79 -8.57
N ASP A 109 -0.18 13.60 -8.49
CA ASP A 109 -1.00 13.95 -9.66
C ASP A 109 -0.27 14.85 -10.66
N ASP A 110 0.79 15.53 -10.23
CA ASP A 110 1.58 16.43 -11.07
C ASP A 110 2.86 15.78 -11.62
N LEU A 111 3.11 14.51 -11.29
CA LEU A 111 4.26 13.78 -11.83
C LEU A 111 4.01 13.44 -13.29
N ASP A 112 4.99 13.77 -14.15
CA ASP A 112 4.90 13.31 -15.54
C ASP A 112 5.13 11.79 -15.61
N LEU A 113 4.75 11.19 -16.74
CA LEU A 113 4.80 9.75 -16.88
C LEU A 113 6.21 9.17 -16.74
N PRO A 114 7.25 9.74 -17.38
CA PRO A 114 8.61 9.22 -17.21
C PRO A 114 9.09 9.24 -15.76
N LEU A 115 8.81 10.32 -15.03
CA LEU A 115 9.22 10.44 -13.64
C LEU A 115 8.46 9.46 -12.76
N ARG A 116 7.15 9.29 -13.01
CA ARG A 116 6.33 8.34 -12.28
C ARG A 116 6.84 6.91 -12.49
N VAL A 117 7.11 6.53 -13.72
CA VAL A 117 7.62 5.20 -14.05
C VAL A 117 8.98 4.97 -13.38
N ALA A 118 9.88 5.96 -13.43
CA ALA A 118 11.19 5.85 -12.80
C ALA A 118 11.09 5.64 -11.29
N TRP A 119 10.20 6.39 -10.63
CA TRP A 119 10.00 6.26 -9.19
C TRP A 119 9.42 4.89 -8.84
N ASP A 120 8.42 4.43 -9.60
CA ASP A 120 7.80 3.12 -9.37
C ASP A 120 8.80 1.99 -9.59
N THR A 121 9.65 2.10 -10.61
CA THR A 121 10.71 1.11 -10.87
C THR A 121 11.71 1.05 -9.73
N TYR A 122 12.13 2.21 -9.23
CA TYR A 122 13.05 2.31 -8.11
C TYR A 122 12.42 1.68 -6.85
N THR A 123 11.14 1.96 -6.61
CA THR A 123 10.40 1.39 -5.49
C THR A 123 10.33 -0.12 -5.58
N ALA A 124 9.97 -0.65 -6.77
CA ALA A 124 9.86 -2.09 -6.98
C ALA A 124 11.19 -2.80 -6.73
N GLY A 125 12.30 -2.22 -7.19
CA GLY A 125 13.63 -2.79 -6.96
C GLY A 125 13.98 -2.85 -5.48
N ARG A 126 13.69 -1.78 -4.73
CA ARG A 126 13.96 -1.76 -3.28
C ARG A 126 13.10 -2.78 -2.54
N LEU A 127 11.82 -2.89 -2.89
CA LEU A 127 10.92 -3.85 -2.25
C LEU A 127 11.32 -5.29 -2.58
N ASN A 128 11.73 -5.55 -3.81
CA ASN A 128 12.23 -6.87 -4.19
C ASN A 128 13.44 -7.25 -3.33
N HIS A 129 14.34 -6.31 -3.11
CA HIS A 129 15.54 -6.53 -2.29
C HIS A 129 15.19 -6.83 -0.83
N LEU A 130 14.07 -6.30 -0.33
CA LEU A 130 13.58 -6.56 1.02
C LEU A 130 12.68 -7.80 1.11
N GLY A 131 12.43 -8.48 0.00
CA GLY A 131 11.56 -9.63 -0.04
C GLY A 131 10.07 -9.30 0.00
N LEU A 132 9.72 -8.03 -0.25
CA LEU A 132 8.33 -7.56 -0.20
C LEU A 132 7.66 -7.46 -1.57
N SER A 133 8.37 -7.76 -2.64
CA SER A 133 7.82 -7.78 -4.00
C SER A 133 8.54 -8.82 -4.82
N THR A 134 7.78 -9.55 -5.63
CA THR A 134 8.31 -10.52 -6.59
C THR A 134 8.45 -9.93 -7.99
N GLN A 135 8.00 -8.70 -8.19
CA GLN A 135 8.08 -8.01 -9.47
C GLN A 135 9.36 -7.20 -9.55
N MET A 136 10.02 -7.30 -10.68
CA MET A 136 11.24 -6.55 -10.96
C MET A 136 10.94 -5.39 -11.89
#